data_3f8c9abe670e29f5c7aa3b2756fea8d6
#
_entry.id   3f8c9abe670e29f5c7aa3b2756fea8d6
#
_cell.length_a   1.000
_cell.length_b   1.000
_cell.length_c   1.000
_cell.angle_alpha   90.00
_cell.angle_beta   90.00
_cell.angle_gamma   90.00
#
_symmetry.space_group_name_H-M   'P 1'
#
loop_
_entity.id
_entity.type
_entity.pdbx_description
1 polymer ?
#
loop_
_entity_poly.entity_id
_entity_poly.type
_entity_poly.pdbx_seq_one_letter_code
_entity_poly.pdbx_strand_id
1 'polypeptide(L)'
;MSASKVYFTDFRTKVGVSLTDKLKKLCRTAGIGDIDMDGKFVAIKMHFGELGNLAFLRPNYARAVAELVKEAGGKPFLTAVRFTKGWI
;
A
#
# COMPACT_ATOMS: atom_id res chain seq x y z
N MET A 1 -20.72 -17.39 -9.87
CA MET A 1 -19.56 -16.52 -9.67
C MET A 1 -19.89 -15.44 -8.65
N SER A 2 -19.09 -15.31 -7.65
CA SER A 2 -19.34 -14.29 -6.63
C SER A 2 -18.70 -12.95 -7.02
N ALA A 3 -19.33 -11.87 -6.63
CA ALA A 3 -18.79 -10.54 -6.86
C ALA A 3 -17.63 -10.27 -5.91
N SER A 4 -16.62 -9.59 -6.39
CA SER A 4 -15.51 -9.14 -5.55
C SER A 4 -15.93 -7.90 -4.77
N LYS A 5 -15.46 -7.80 -3.54
CA LYS A 5 -15.69 -6.61 -2.73
C LYS A 5 -14.58 -5.60 -3.00
N VAL A 6 -14.97 -4.35 -3.11
CA VAL A 6 -14.04 -3.24 -3.28
C VAL A 6 -14.23 -2.28 -2.12
N TYR A 7 -13.14 -1.91 -1.48
CA TYR A 7 -13.16 -1.00 -0.34
C TYR A 7 -12.62 0.35 -0.80
N PHE A 8 -13.35 1.40 -0.50
CA PHE A 8 -13.07 2.73 -0.99
C PHE A 8 -13.16 3.77 0.11
N THR A 9 -12.29 4.75 0.06
CA THR A 9 -12.38 5.95 0.89
C THR A 9 -11.93 7.13 0.06
N ASP A 10 -12.27 8.34 0.50
CA ASP A 10 -11.89 9.56 -0.18
C ASP A 10 -10.77 10.28 0.56
N PHE A 11 -10.38 11.46 0.08
CA PHE A 11 -9.31 12.25 0.70
C PHE A 11 -9.77 13.12 1.86
N ARG A 12 -11.05 13.09 2.22
CA ARG A 12 -11.54 13.87 3.34
C ARG A 12 -11.05 13.27 4.66
N THR A 13 -10.64 14.13 5.55
CA THR A 13 -10.20 13.70 6.88
C THR A 13 -10.87 14.53 7.94
N LYS A 14 -11.08 13.91 9.09
CA LYS A 14 -11.55 14.59 10.28
C LYS A 14 -10.34 15.17 11.01
N VAL A 15 -10.60 16.11 11.90
CA VAL A 15 -9.53 16.64 12.76
C VAL A 15 -8.92 15.50 13.55
N GLY A 16 -7.59 15.42 13.53
CA GLY A 16 -6.87 14.38 14.24
C GLY A 16 -6.69 13.08 13.49
N VAL A 17 -7.21 12.97 12.27
CA VAL A 17 -7.08 11.77 11.44
C VAL A 17 -6.36 12.13 10.15
N SER A 18 -5.23 11.49 9.89
CA SER A 18 -4.46 11.70 8.67
C SER A 18 -4.94 10.78 7.55
N LEU A 19 -4.51 11.08 6.32
CA LEU A 19 -4.79 10.21 5.18
C LEU A 19 -4.15 8.83 5.35
N THR A 20 -2.98 8.77 5.97
CA THR A 20 -2.33 7.48 6.23
C THR A 20 -3.11 6.67 7.26
N ASP A 21 -3.71 7.32 8.25
CA ASP A 21 -4.59 6.63 9.20
C ASP A 21 -5.81 6.07 8.51
N LYS A 22 -6.40 6.83 7.59
CA LYS A 22 -7.55 6.36 6.80
C LYS A 22 -7.15 5.17 5.94
N LEU A 23 -5.98 5.21 5.32
CA LEU A 23 -5.48 4.10 4.51
C LEU A 23 -5.31 2.84 5.36
N LYS A 24 -4.70 2.97 6.53
CA LYS A 24 -4.54 1.83 7.43
C LYS A 24 -5.88 1.23 7.83
N LYS A 25 -6.84 2.07 8.18
CA LYS A 25 -8.18 1.61 8.56
C LYS A 25 -8.85 0.90 7.39
N LEU A 26 -8.72 1.43 6.19
CA LEU A 26 -9.29 0.84 4.99
C LEU A 26 -8.67 -0.54 4.73
N CYS A 27 -7.36 -0.65 4.81
CA CYS A 27 -6.67 -1.91 4.61
C CYS A 27 -7.05 -2.95 5.66
N ARG A 28 -7.17 -2.54 6.92
CA ARG A 28 -7.62 -3.46 7.98
C ARG A 28 -9.03 -3.94 7.72
N THR A 29 -9.92 -3.05 7.31
CA THR A 29 -11.30 -3.40 6.98
C THR A 29 -11.36 -4.36 5.79
N ALA A 30 -10.47 -4.16 4.82
CA ALA A 30 -10.40 -5.04 3.66
C ALA A 30 -9.83 -6.43 3.96
N GLY A 31 -9.23 -6.61 5.14
CA GLY A 31 -8.76 -7.92 5.57
C GLY A 31 -7.28 -8.18 5.38
N ILE A 32 -6.46 -7.14 5.33
CA ILE A 32 -5.02 -7.34 5.16
C ILE A 32 -4.42 -8.17 6.30
N GLY A 33 -5.00 -8.07 7.50
CA GLY A 33 -4.54 -8.83 8.65
C GLY A 33 -4.90 -10.31 8.59
N ASP A 34 -5.79 -10.71 7.69
CA ASP A 34 -6.19 -12.11 7.53
C ASP A 34 -5.22 -12.88 6.61
N ILE A 35 -4.31 -12.18 5.98
CA ILE A 35 -3.28 -12.81 5.14
C ILE A 35 -2.18 -13.34 6.04
N ASP A 36 -1.79 -14.58 5.85
CA ASP A 36 -0.69 -15.17 6.63
C ASP A 36 0.64 -14.61 6.14
N MET A 37 1.15 -13.62 6.87
CA MET A 37 2.42 -12.97 6.55
C MET A 37 3.48 -13.21 7.61
N ASP A 38 3.16 -13.93 8.67
CA ASP A 38 4.07 -14.11 9.80
C ASP A 38 5.36 -14.78 9.38
N GLY A 39 6.48 -14.13 9.66
CA GLY A 39 7.80 -14.62 9.32
C GLY A 39 8.15 -14.56 7.84
N LYS A 40 7.27 -14.04 7.00
CA LYS A 40 7.47 -14.04 5.55
C LYS A 40 7.93 -12.69 5.06
N PHE A 41 8.69 -12.69 3.96
CA PHE A 41 9.00 -11.46 3.25
C PHE A 41 7.78 -11.06 2.42
N VAL A 42 7.38 -9.81 2.55
CA VAL A 42 6.19 -9.29 1.86
C VAL A 42 6.61 -8.14 0.97
N ALA A 43 6.45 -8.32 -0.32
CA ALA A 43 6.77 -7.27 -1.30
C ALA A 43 5.60 -6.30 -1.41
N ILE A 44 5.90 -5.03 -1.25
CA ILE A 44 4.94 -3.96 -1.49
C ILE A 44 5.33 -3.31 -2.80
N LYS A 45 4.57 -3.63 -3.84
CA LYS A 45 4.83 -3.08 -5.16
C LYS A 45 4.10 -1.76 -5.32
N MET A 46 4.83 -0.73 -5.69
CA MET A 46 4.22 0.56 -5.92
C MET A 46 4.91 1.26 -7.09
N HIS A 47 4.26 2.27 -7.60
CA HIS A 47 4.78 3.08 -8.67
C HIS A 47 5.53 4.27 -8.08
N PHE A 48 6.82 4.37 -8.37
CA PHE A 48 7.65 5.46 -7.89
C PHE A 48 7.76 6.62 -8.88
N GLY A 49 7.00 6.57 -9.96
CA GLY A 49 7.11 7.52 -11.03
C GLY A 49 8.06 7.03 -12.10
N GLU A 50 8.01 7.66 -13.23
CA GLU A 50 8.89 7.36 -14.35
C GLU A 50 9.29 8.67 -15.01
N LEU A 51 10.25 8.62 -15.89
CA LEU A 51 10.77 9.82 -16.51
C LEU A 51 9.64 10.62 -17.15
N GLY A 52 9.54 11.89 -16.73
CA GLY A 52 8.50 12.77 -17.23
C GLY A 52 7.15 12.62 -16.57
N ASN A 53 6.98 11.66 -15.68
CA ASN A 53 5.72 11.44 -14.99
C ASN A 53 5.88 11.77 -13.52
N LEU A 54 5.14 12.78 -13.06
CA LEU A 54 5.16 13.20 -11.66
C LEU A 54 3.97 12.66 -10.86
N ALA A 55 3.06 11.95 -11.51
CA ALA A 55 1.87 11.41 -10.86
C ALA A 55 2.17 10.03 -10.30
N PHE A 56 2.65 9.97 -9.08
CA PHE A 56 2.96 8.72 -8.42
C PHE A 56 2.55 8.77 -6.96
N LEU A 57 2.45 7.60 -6.34
CA LEU A 57 2.07 7.51 -4.94
C LEU A 57 3.18 8.03 -4.04
N ARG A 58 2.78 8.74 -3.00
CA ARG A 58 3.74 9.28 -2.03
C ARG A 58 4.32 8.16 -1.16
N PRO A 59 5.60 8.26 -0.79
CA PRO A 59 6.23 7.24 0.04
C PRO A 59 5.55 6.99 1.38
N ASN A 60 4.89 7.99 1.95
CA ASN A 60 4.21 7.81 3.23
C ASN A 60 3.06 6.82 3.18
N TYR A 61 2.44 6.62 2.01
CA TYR A 61 1.43 5.57 1.85
C TYR A 61 2.07 4.19 1.89
N ALA A 62 3.22 4.03 1.25
CA ALA A 62 3.96 2.77 1.31
C ALA A 62 4.39 2.46 2.74
N ARG A 63 4.81 3.48 3.49
CA ARG A 63 5.18 3.32 4.89
C ARG A 63 4.00 2.84 5.72
N ALA A 64 2.81 3.40 5.49
CA ALA A 64 1.62 2.98 6.21
C ALA A 64 1.31 1.50 5.99
N VAL A 65 1.40 1.04 4.74
CA VAL A 65 1.18 -0.37 4.43
C VAL A 65 2.28 -1.24 5.03
N ALA A 66 3.54 -0.78 4.98
CA ALA A 66 4.65 -1.52 5.59
C ALA A 66 4.44 -1.71 7.10
N GLU A 67 3.92 -0.69 7.78
CA GLU A 67 3.62 -0.80 9.21
C GLU A 67 2.55 -1.87 9.47
N LEU A 68 1.53 -1.96 8.61
CA LEU A 68 0.50 -2.99 8.74
C LEU A 68 1.08 -4.39 8.52
N VAL A 69 2.00 -4.53 7.59
CA VAL A 69 2.68 -5.81 7.35
C VAL A 69 3.49 -6.22 8.57
N LYS A 70 4.21 -5.27 9.18
CA LYS A 70 4.97 -5.54 10.40
C LYS A 70 4.06 -5.95 11.55
N GLU A 71 2.90 -5.32 11.70
CA GLU A 71 1.92 -5.69 12.71
C GLU A 71 1.46 -7.14 12.55
N ALA A 72 1.40 -7.61 11.32
CA ALA A 72 1.01 -8.99 11.03
C ALA A 72 2.18 -9.98 11.11
N GLY A 73 3.35 -9.51 11.52
CA GLY A 73 4.54 -10.36 11.67
C GLY A 73 5.36 -10.53 10.41
N GLY A 74 5.02 -9.84 9.33
CA GLY A 74 5.73 -9.94 8.07
C GLY A 74 6.96 -9.04 8.01
N LYS A 75 7.80 -9.28 7.03
CA LYS A 75 9.00 -8.49 6.76
C LYS A 75 8.80 -7.74 5.46
N PRO A 76 8.38 -6.47 5.52
CA PRO A 76 8.05 -5.73 4.31
C PRO A 76 9.29 -5.22 3.59
N PHE A 77 9.21 -5.19 2.28
CA PHE A 77 10.18 -4.48 1.47
C PHE A 77 9.46 -3.84 0.27
N LEU A 78 10.02 -2.75 -0.22
CA LEU A 78 9.42 -2.04 -1.33
C LEU A 78 10.01 -2.53 -2.65
N THR A 79 9.15 -2.59 -3.66
CA THR A 79 9.58 -2.89 -5.00
C THR A 79 8.87 -1.97 -5.97
N ALA A 80 9.56 -1.52 -6.99
CA ALA A 80 9.02 -0.60 -7.97
C ALA A 80 8.60 -1.35 -9.23
N VAL A 81 7.75 -0.70 -10.00
CA VAL A 81 7.48 -1.17 -11.34
C VAL A 81 8.74 -1.04 -12.15
N ARG A 82 9.14 -2.11 -12.79
CA ARG A 82 10.30 -2.07 -13.64
C ARG A 82 10.00 -1.29 -14.91
N PHE A 83 10.89 -0.40 -15.26
CA PHE A 83 10.79 0.28 -16.53
C PHE A 83 11.05 -0.68 -17.67
N THR A 84 10.32 -0.48 -18.72
CA THR A 84 10.49 -1.31 -19.88
C THR A 84 11.54 -0.72 -20.80
N LYS A 85 11.56 -1.21 -21.98
CA LYS A 85 12.45 -0.83 -23.03
C LYS A 85 12.64 0.67 -23.15
N GLY A 86 13.83 1.07 -23.40
CA GLY A 86 14.20 2.46 -23.53
C GLY A 86 14.76 3.05 -22.27
N TRP A 87 14.74 2.29 -21.23
CA TRP A 87 15.30 2.70 -19.98
C TRP A 87 16.63 2.11 -19.78
N ILE A 88 17.36 2.82 -19.12
CA ILE A 88 18.55 2.29 -18.69
C ILE A 88 19.56 2.88 -19.01
#